data_df3477951ab9b501dbd6a125e80eb071
#
_entry.id   df3477951ab9b501dbd6a125e80eb071
#
_cell.length_a   1.000
_cell.length_b   1.000
_cell.length_c   1.000
_cell.angle_alpha   90.00
_cell.angle_beta   90.00
_cell.angle_gamma   90.00
#
_symmetry.space_group_name_H-M   'P 1'
#
loop_
_entity.id
_entity.type
_entity.pdbx_description
1 polymer ?
#
loop_
_entity_poly.entity_id
_entity_poly.type
_entity_poly.pdbx_seq_one_letter_code
_entity_poly.pdbx_strand_id
1 'polypeptide(L)'
;FKLRFCLALFIILTVGMVISYADETEQQNHNTINETQLSTQANDEQTSNQVAEDSNEVRSEPLALAQTNQWIETSGQKFYVDADGNYVKGIYEVDNVIYYFDTESGALVKSAAWRIWNGKRYFTNSEGIAYRNQFISFGPYKFYMGADGAVMTGIYATIDGSMYYADDTGEVIRKAQWITQNGKRYFANAEGRLYRNQFISFGPHRYYMGADGSAQTGIFAANDGSMYYA
;
A
#
# COMPACT_ATOMS: atom_id res chain seq x y z
N PHE A 1 -2.51 61.32 -12.14
CA PHE A 1 -2.85 59.94 -12.51
C PHE A 1 -2.68 59.09 -11.27
N LYS A 2 -3.79 58.69 -10.65
CA LYS A 2 -3.81 57.88 -9.41
C LYS A 2 -3.77 56.41 -9.75
N LEU A 3 -2.67 55.76 -9.39
CA LEU A 3 -2.51 54.30 -9.46
C LEU A 3 -3.16 53.69 -8.21
N ARG A 4 -4.25 52.94 -8.39
CA ARG A 4 -4.90 52.17 -7.32
C ARG A 4 -4.23 50.79 -7.23
N PHE A 5 -3.45 50.56 -6.16
CA PHE A 5 -3.01 49.26 -5.74
C PHE A 5 -4.20 48.49 -5.16
N CYS A 6 -4.58 47.38 -5.79
CA CYS A 6 -5.51 46.41 -5.25
C CYS A 6 -4.72 45.37 -4.46
N LEU A 7 -4.73 45.49 -3.13
CA LEU A 7 -4.07 44.54 -2.23
C LEU A 7 -4.99 43.33 -2.09
N ALA A 8 -4.68 42.25 -2.80
CA ALA A 8 -5.33 40.95 -2.60
C ALA A 8 -4.70 40.28 -1.38
N LEU A 9 -5.45 40.22 -0.30
CA LEU A 9 -5.07 39.52 0.93
C LEU A 9 -5.19 38.01 0.73
N PHE A 10 -4.07 37.34 0.50
CA PHE A 10 -4.00 35.89 0.54
C PHE A 10 -3.94 35.41 1.99
N ILE A 11 -5.07 34.88 2.48
CA ILE A 11 -5.08 34.14 3.75
C ILE A 11 -4.52 32.77 3.48
N ILE A 12 -3.24 32.55 3.84
CA ILE A 12 -2.63 31.22 3.89
C ILE A 12 -3.10 30.56 5.17
N LEU A 13 -4.04 29.64 5.08
CA LEU A 13 -4.34 28.71 6.16
C LEU A 13 -3.22 27.64 6.19
N THR A 14 -2.20 27.86 7.00
CA THR A 14 -1.24 26.83 7.37
C THR A 14 -1.89 25.89 8.37
N VAL A 15 -2.40 24.75 7.90
CA VAL A 15 -2.71 23.62 8.77
C VAL A 15 -1.37 22.99 9.14
N GLY A 16 -0.84 23.33 10.30
CA GLY A 16 0.34 22.73 10.88
C GLY A 16 0.04 21.28 11.25
N MET A 17 0.58 20.35 10.49
CA MET A 17 0.63 18.94 10.86
C MET A 17 1.81 18.74 11.81
N VAL A 18 1.54 18.72 13.12
CA VAL A 18 2.50 18.33 14.14
C VAL A 18 2.68 16.81 14.04
N ILE A 19 3.83 16.38 13.55
CA ILE A 19 4.26 14.98 13.64
C ILE A 19 4.89 14.83 15.01
N SER A 20 4.17 14.19 15.93
CA SER A 20 4.70 13.74 17.22
C SER A 20 5.43 12.43 16.99
N TYR A 21 6.76 12.45 17.11
CA TYR A 21 7.56 11.24 17.29
C TYR A 21 7.47 10.84 18.77
N ALA A 22 6.83 9.72 19.05
CA ALA A 22 6.93 9.07 20.35
C ALA A 22 8.19 8.21 20.35
N ASP A 23 9.13 8.59 21.22
CA ASP A 23 10.32 7.83 21.57
C ASP A 23 9.92 6.73 22.55
N GLU A 24 9.94 5.48 22.10
CA GLU A 24 9.73 4.33 23.00
C GLU A 24 11.06 3.85 23.55
N THR A 25 11.35 4.30 24.77
CA THR A 25 12.39 3.69 25.60
C THR A 25 11.89 2.37 26.18
N GLU A 26 12.67 1.30 25.93
CA GLU A 26 12.56 -0.01 26.56
C GLU A 26 12.54 0.09 28.09
N GLN A 27 11.56 -0.55 28.71
CA GLN A 27 11.68 -1.03 30.09
C GLN A 27 11.42 -2.53 30.14
N GLN A 28 12.52 -3.26 30.31
CA GLN A 28 12.51 -4.63 30.82
C GLN A 28 11.95 -4.64 32.24
N ASN A 29 10.96 -5.48 32.47
CA ASN A 29 10.65 -5.92 33.84
C ASN A 29 10.59 -7.44 33.90
N HIS A 30 11.61 -7.94 34.55
CA HIS A 30 11.72 -9.25 35.18
C HIS A 30 10.57 -9.43 36.17
N ASN A 31 9.84 -10.50 36.10
CA ASN A 31 9.17 -11.05 37.29
C ASN A 31 9.22 -12.57 37.31
N THR A 32 9.84 -12.97 38.34
CA THR A 32 10.23 -14.24 38.94
C THR A 32 9.04 -15.16 39.19
N ILE A 33 9.31 -16.41 38.90
CA ILE A 33 8.57 -17.62 39.23
C ILE A 33 8.40 -17.74 40.76
N ASN A 34 7.22 -18.16 41.20
CA ASN A 34 7.06 -18.86 42.46
C ASN A 34 6.11 -20.05 42.32
N GLU A 35 6.75 -21.21 42.27
CA GLU A 35 6.12 -22.48 42.62
C GLU A 35 5.79 -22.51 44.10
N THR A 36 4.62 -23.03 44.47
CA THR A 36 4.44 -23.71 45.76
C THR A 36 3.45 -24.86 45.60
N GLN A 37 3.95 -25.95 46.01
CA GLN A 37 3.47 -27.32 45.99
C GLN A 37 2.30 -27.60 46.97
N LEU A 38 1.53 -28.61 46.58
CA LEU A 38 1.16 -29.82 47.34
C LEU A 38 0.22 -29.69 48.53
N SER A 39 -0.91 -30.36 48.46
CA SER A 39 -1.15 -31.54 49.36
C SER A 39 -2.47 -32.26 49.04
N THR A 40 -2.32 -33.56 48.94
CA THR A 40 -3.24 -34.69 48.89
C THR A 40 -4.14 -34.75 50.10
N GLN A 41 -5.40 -35.17 49.95
CA GLN A 41 -5.97 -36.29 50.75
C GLN A 41 -7.30 -36.77 50.17
N ALA A 42 -7.36 -38.08 50.03
CA ALA A 42 -8.52 -38.88 49.71
C ALA A 42 -9.38 -39.07 50.96
N ASN A 43 -10.68 -39.30 50.80
CA ASN A 43 -11.41 -40.35 51.54
C ASN A 43 -12.74 -40.70 50.86
N ASP A 44 -12.98 -41.99 50.85
CA ASP A 44 -14.13 -42.76 50.42
C ASP A 44 -15.42 -42.42 51.17
N GLU A 45 -16.57 -42.61 50.58
CA GLU A 45 -17.54 -43.67 50.90
C GLU A 45 -18.85 -43.55 50.10
N GLN A 46 -19.25 -44.68 49.60
CA GLN A 46 -20.46 -45.20 49.03
C GLN A 46 -21.79 -44.58 49.51
N THR A 47 -22.82 -44.48 48.64
CA THR A 47 -23.99 -45.39 48.63
C THR A 47 -25.09 -44.92 47.65
N SER A 48 -25.37 -45.81 46.70
CA SER A 48 -26.67 -46.24 46.12
C SER A 48 -27.74 -45.25 45.64
N ASN A 49 -28.09 -45.51 44.38
CA ASN A 49 -29.42 -45.60 43.74
C ASN A 49 -30.34 -44.37 43.70
N GLN A 50 -30.59 -43.86 42.52
CA GLN A 50 -31.84 -44.14 41.79
C GLN A 50 -31.83 -43.58 40.36
N VAL A 51 -32.34 -44.38 39.46
CA VAL A 51 -32.63 -44.13 38.06
C VAL A 51 -33.65 -43.01 37.94
N ALA A 52 -33.30 -41.98 37.15
CA ALA A 52 -34.27 -41.17 36.44
C ALA A 52 -33.64 -40.87 35.07
N GLU A 53 -34.14 -41.54 34.06
CA GLU A 53 -33.97 -41.19 32.66
C GLU A 53 -34.51 -39.78 32.46
N ASP A 54 -33.63 -38.80 32.36
CA ASP A 54 -33.96 -37.54 31.70
C ASP A 54 -33.07 -37.43 30.47
N SER A 55 -33.69 -37.76 29.36
CA SER A 55 -33.16 -37.59 28.02
C SER A 55 -33.02 -36.11 27.74
N ASN A 56 -31.92 -35.49 28.24
CA ASN A 56 -31.42 -34.24 27.74
C ASN A 56 -30.71 -34.53 26.40
N GLU A 57 -31.49 -34.60 25.37
CA GLU A 57 -31.00 -34.40 24.01
C GLU A 57 -30.29 -33.06 24.00
N VAL A 58 -28.97 -33.07 24.14
CA VAL A 58 -28.11 -31.93 23.82
C VAL A 58 -28.30 -31.74 22.32
N ARG A 59 -29.29 -30.90 22.02
CA ARG A 59 -29.49 -30.36 20.66
C ARG A 59 -28.23 -29.56 20.36
N SER A 60 -27.24 -30.24 19.78
CA SER A 60 -26.11 -29.59 19.17
C SER A 60 -26.68 -28.63 18.12
N GLU A 61 -26.74 -27.35 18.46
CA GLU A 61 -27.00 -26.34 17.44
C GLU A 61 -26.03 -26.60 16.30
N PRO A 62 -26.50 -26.65 15.04
CA PRO A 62 -25.60 -26.82 13.92
C PRO A 62 -24.58 -25.71 14.01
N LEU A 63 -23.30 -26.08 14.12
CA LEU A 63 -22.18 -25.16 13.96
C LEU A 63 -22.48 -24.32 12.72
N ALA A 64 -22.80 -23.05 12.94
CA ALA A 64 -23.03 -22.12 11.83
C ALA A 64 -21.82 -22.27 10.92
N LEU A 65 -22.05 -22.72 9.68
CA LEU A 65 -21.00 -22.84 8.68
C LEU A 65 -20.23 -21.53 8.68
N ALA A 66 -18.95 -21.60 9.03
CA ALA A 66 -18.10 -20.41 9.10
C ALA A 66 -18.27 -19.67 7.76
N GLN A 67 -18.76 -18.45 7.82
CA GLN A 67 -18.94 -17.63 6.64
C GLN A 67 -17.53 -17.26 6.16
N THR A 68 -17.13 -17.72 4.98
CA THR A 68 -15.81 -17.49 4.41
C THR A 68 -15.91 -16.93 2.99
N ASN A 69 -14.92 -16.16 2.57
CA ASN A 69 -14.83 -15.54 1.25
C ASN A 69 -16.09 -14.74 0.89
N GLN A 70 -16.61 -13.95 1.82
CA GLN A 70 -17.83 -13.19 1.60
C GLN A 70 -17.88 -11.85 2.31
N TRP A 71 -18.70 -10.97 1.77
CA TRP A 71 -19.05 -9.72 2.39
C TRP A 71 -20.08 -9.93 3.50
N ILE A 72 -19.86 -9.28 4.65
CA ILE A 72 -20.80 -9.25 5.77
C ILE A 72 -21.12 -7.79 6.07
N GLU A 73 -22.39 -7.52 6.36
CA GLU A 73 -22.85 -6.23 6.85
C GLU A 73 -23.46 -6.40 8.23
N THR A 74 -22.94 -5.68 9.21
CA THR A 74 -23.43 -5.68 10.58
C THR A 74 -23.29 -4.29 11.18
N SER A 75 -24.32 -3.86 11.91
CA SER A 75 -24.34 -2.52 12.55
C SER A 75 -24.06 -1.37 11.57
N GLY A 76 -24.48 -1.49 10.32
CA GLY A 76 -24.26 -0.48 9.28
C GLY A 76 -22.80 -0.40 8.76
N GLN A 77 -21.95 -1.31 9.17
CA GLN A 77 -20.58 -1.45 8.68
C GLN A 77 -20.41 -2.68 7.80
N LYS A 78 -19.55 -2.58 6.79
CA LYS A 78 -19.29 -3.64 5.83
C LYS A 78 -17.91 -4.23 6.07
N PHE A 79 -17.83 -5.56 6.09
CA PHE A 79 -16.62 -6.35 6.32
C PHE A 79 -16.45 -7.37 5.22
N TYR A 80 -15.24 -7.85 5.01
CA TYR A 80 -14.99 -9.03 4.20
C TYR A 80 -14.34 -10.11 5.07
N VAL A 81 -14.83 -11.33 4.96
CA VAL A 81 -14.30 -12.52 5.66
C VAL A 81 -13.48 -13.32 4.66
N ASP A 82 -12.24 -13.63 5.01
CA ASP A 82 -11.34 -14.43 4.18
C ASP A 82 -11.67 -15.94 4.23
N ALA A 83 -10.83 -16.75 3.58
CA ALA A 83 -10.99 -18.21 3.53
C ALA A 83 -10.86 -18.88 4.91
N ASP A 84 -10.15 -18.23 5.84
CA ASP A 84 -9.89 -18.72 7.20
C ASP A 84 -10.98 -18.26 8.20
N GLY A 85 -11.96 -17.50 7.73
CA GLY A 85 -13.05 -16.97 8.56
C GLY A 85 -12.69 -15.72 9.35
N ASN A 86 -11.62 -15.02 8.98
CA ASN A 86 -11.17 -13.79 9.66
C ASN A 86 -11.62 -12.54 8.89
N TYR A 87 -11.91 -11.46 9.61
CA TYR A 87 -12.08 -10.15 9.01
C TYR A 87 -10.74 -9.67 8.44
N VAL A 88 -10.72 -9.35 7.15
CA VAL A 88 -9.54 -8.77 6.50
C VAL A 88 -9.27 -7.37 7.02
N LYS A 89 -8.00 -6.93 6.97
CA LYS A 89 -7.55 -5.64 7.47
C LYS A 89 -6.57 -4.98 6.50
N GLY A 90 -6.51 -3.65 6.54
CA GLY A 90 -5.62 -2.88 5.69
C GLY A 90 -5.99 -2.97 4.22
N ILE A 91 -5.00 -3.09 3.35
CA ILE A 91 -5.20 -3.26 1.91
C ILE A 91 -5.45 -4.73 1.59
N TYR A 92 -6.57 -5.03 0.98
CA TYR A 92 -6.96 -6.39 0.61
C TYR A 92 -7.72 -6.41 -0.73
N GLU A 93 -7.43 -7.41 -1.58
CA GLU A 93 -8.06 -7.57 -2.89
C GLU A 93 -9.22 -8.58 -2.81
N VAL A 94 -10.40 -8.13 -3.22
CA VAL A 94 -11.62 -8.95 -3.33
C VAL A 94 -12.12 -8.84 -4.78
N ASP A 95 -12.28 -9.95 -5.46
CA ASP A 95 -12.80 -10.02 -6.83
C ASP A 95 -12.12 -9.04 -7.80
N ASN A 96 -10.77 -8.98 -7.74
CA ASN A 96 -9.96 -8.09 -8.58
C ASN A 96 -10.11 -6.58 -8.24
N VAL A 97 -10.71 -6.23 -7.11
CA VAL A 97 -10.83 -4.85 -6.60
C VAL A 97 -10.08 -4.74 -5.29
N ILE A 98 -9.21 -3.73 -5.18
CA ILE A 98 -8.42 -3.50 -3.98
C ILE A 98 -9.18 -2.54 -3.07
N TYR A 99 -9.44 -2.96 -1.84
CA TYR A 99 -10.14 -2.17 -0.82
C TYR A 99 -9.22 -1.85 0.36
N TYR A 100 -9.61 -0.83 1.14
CA TYR A 100 -8.98 -0.55 2.43
C TYR A 100 -9.96 -0.81 3.56
N PHE A 101 -9.56 -1.71 4.44
CA PHE A 101 -10.27 -2.06 5.68
C PHE A 101 -9.55 -1.45 6.88
N ASP A 102 -10.30 -1.02 7.85
CA ASP A 102 -9.77 -0.49 9.11
C ASP A 102 -8.87 -1.53 9.80
N THR A 103 -7.73 -1.10 10.29
CA THR A 103 -6.70 -2.00 10.81
C THR A 103 -7.02 -2.58 12.19
N GLU A 104 -7.97 -1.98 12.90
CA GLU A 104 -8.41 -2.46 14.21
C GLU A 104 -9.69 -3.28 14.09
N SER A 105 -10.73 -2.70 13.52
CA SER A 105 -12.06 -3.32 13.42
C SER A 105 -12.23 -4.26 12.23
N GLY A 106 -11.49 -4.07 11.14
CA GLY A 106 -11.71 -4.75 9.86
C GLY A 106 -12.88 -4.20 9.05
N ALA A 107 -13.48 -3.08 9.44
CA ALA A 107 -14.56 -2.46 8.68
C ALA A 107 -14.05 -1.81 7.40
N LEU A 108 -14.80 -1.91 6.29
CA LEU A 108 -14.52 -1.19 5.06
C LEU A 108 -14.56 0.33 5.29
N VAL A 109 -13.45 1.02 4.99
CA VAL A 109 -13.34 2.47 5.18
C VAL A 109 -13.71 3.19 3.88
N LYS A 110 -14.91 3.71 3.81
CA LYS A 110 -15.44 4.46 2.67
C LYS A 110 -15.06 5.94 2.76
N SER A 111 -13.80 6.25 2.43
CA SER A 111 -13.33 7.65 2.38
C SER A 111 -12.16 7.80 1.42
N ALA A 112 -12.16 8.92 0.66
CA ALA A 112 -11.05 9.27 -0.21
C ALA A 112 -9.88 9.78 0.64
N ALA A 113 -8.79 8.99 0.71
CA ALA A 113 -7.61 9.36 1.50
C ALA A 113 -6.37 8.56 1.11
N TRP A 114 -5.21 9.12 1.46
CA TRP A 114 -3.98 8.38 1.47
C TRP A 114 -3.98 7.33 2.59
N ARG A 115 -3.48 6.14 2.28
CA ARG A 115 -3.34 5.01 3.21
C ARG A 115 -1.90 4.54 3.23
N ILE A 116 -1.44 4.11 4.39
CA ILE A 116 -0.15 3.41 4.54
C ILE A 116 -0.47 2.00 5.02
N TRP A 117 0.05 1.01 4.32
CA TRP A 117 -0.09 -0.40 4.68
C TRP A 117 1.17 -1.17 4.30
N ASN A 118 1.77 -1.89 5.24
CA ASN A 118 3.01 -2.64 5.05
C ASN A 118 4.12 -1.80 4.40
N GLY A 119 4.30 -0.55 4.86
CA GLY A 119 5.32 0.38 4.36
C GLY A 119 5.06 0.96 2.96
N LYS A 120 3.95 0.61 2.31
CA LYS A 120 3.55 1.15 1.00
C LYS A 120 2.45 2.19 1.13
N ARG A 121 2.39 3.12 0.17
CA ARG A 121 1.37 4.17 0.10
C ARG A 121 0.32 3.82 -0.95
N TYR A 122 -0.93 4.04 -0.62
CA TYR A 122 -2.10 3.82 -1.48
C TYR A 122 -3.00 5.05 -1.42
N PHE A 123 -3.83 5.24 -2.44
CA PHE A 123 -4.90 6.24 -2.37
C PHE A 123 -6.23 5.59 -2.70
N THR A 124 -7.21 5.76 -1.79
CA THR A 124 -8.57 5.24 -1.96
C THR A 124 -9.54 6.31 -2.40
N ASN A 125 -10.58 5.91 -3.12
CA ASN A 125 -11.72 6.78 -3.43
C ASN A 125 -12.75 6.80 -2.28
N SER A 126 -13.88 7.49 -2.48
CA SER A 126 -14.97 7.58 -1.50
C SER A 126 -15.65 6.25 -1.17
N GLU A 127 -15.47 5.24 -2.02
CA GLU A 127 -16.00 3.89 -1.80
C GLU A 127 -15.02 2.96 -1.06
N GLY A 128 -13.83 3.48 -0.71
CA GLY A 128 -12.76 2.71 -0.07
C GLY A 128 -11.95 1.85 -1.05
N ILE A 129 -12.10 2.08 -2.36
CA ILE A 129 -11.41 1.35 -3.42
C ILE A 129 -10.08 2.05 -3.71
N ALA A 130 -8.97 1.31 -3.68
CA ALA A 130 -7.66 1.82 -4.05
C ALA A 130 -7.52 1.92 -5.58
N TYR A 131 -6.93 3.04 -6.04
CA TYR A 131 -6.57 3.19 -7.44
C TYR A 131 -5.45 2.23 -7.82
N ARG A 132 -5.49 1.68 -9.03
CA ARG A 132 -4.44 0.79 -9.57
C ARG A 132 -4.26 1.01 -11.07
N ASN A 133 -3.05 0.71 -11.57
CA ASN A 133 -2.69 0.80 -12.99
C ASN A 133 -3.02 2.15 -13.65
N GLN A 134 -2.93 3.25 -12.90
CA GLN A 134 -3.27 4.57 -13.41
C GLN A 134 -2.54 5.71 -12.71
N PHE A 135 -2.48 6.84 -13.39
CA PHE A 135 -2.04 8.08 -12.79
C PHE A 135 -3.16 8.75 -11.99
N ILE A 136 -2.79 9.32 -10.84
CA ILE A 136 -3.62 10.23 -10.07
C ILE A 136 -2.86 11.55 -9.88
N SER A 137 -3.59 12.66 -9.69
CA SER A 137 -2.99 13.98 -9.53
C SER A 137 -3.64 14.76 -8.40
N PHE A 138 -2.80 15.47 -7.64
CA PHE A 138 -3.22 16.39 -6.58
C PHE A 138 -2.53 17.74 -6.81
N GLY A 139 -3.25 18.68 -7.37
CA GLY A 139 -2.64 19.94 -7.79
C GLY A 139 -1.50 19.71 -8.79
N PRO A 140 -0.28 20.18 -8.48
CA PRO A 140 0.87 19.98 -9.36
C PRO A 140 1.48 18.56 -9.28
N TYR A 141 1.14 17.78 -8.27
CA TYR A 141 1.76 16.48 -8.00
C TYR A 141 1.06 15.36 -8.77
N LYS A 142 1.84 14.46 -9.36
CA LYS A 142 1.35 13.31 -10.13
C LYS A 142 1.99 12.03 -9.60
N PHE A 143 1.19 11.01 -9.40
CA PHE A 143 1.60 9.70 -8.89
C PHE A 143 1.10 8.60 -9.82
N TYR A 144 1.83 7.51 -9.94
CA TYR A 144 1.33 6.31 -10.61
C TYR A 144 1.07 5.21 -9.59
N MET A 145 -0.15 4.69 -9.62
CA MET A 145 -0.58 3.57 -8.78
C MET A 145 -0.31 2.28 -9.55
N GLY A 146 0.55 1.42 -9.02
CA GLY A 146 0.94 0.17 -9.65
C GLY A 146 -0.19 -0.87 -9.71
N ALA A 147 0.15 -2.07 -10.17
CA ALA A 147 -0.82 -3.17 -10.30
C ALA A 147 -1.37 -3.63 -8.94
N ASP A 148 -0.57 -3.52 -7.89
CA ASP A 148 -0.96 -3.81 -6.49
C ASP A 148 -1.66 -2.62 -5.80
N GLY A 149 -1.90 -1.53 -6.52
CA GLY A 149 -2.48 -0.29 -6.00
C GLY A 149 -1.52 0.59 -5.22
N ALA A 150 -0.26 0.18 -5.02
CA ALA A 150 0.73 1.00 -4.34
C ALA A 150 1.29 2.10 -5.26
N VAL A 151 1.71 3.21 -4.65
CA VAL A 151 2.46 4.26 -5.34
C VAL A 151 3.79 3.70 -5.83
N MET A 152 4.09 3.90 -7.11
CA MET A 152 5.38 3.52 -7.69
C MET A 152 6.45 4.57 -7.40
N THR A 153 7.67 4.11 -7.13
CA THR A 153 8.88 4.94 -6.89
C THR A 153 10.03 4.48 -7.79
N GLY A 154 11.02 5.33 -7.97
CA GLY A 154 12.14 5.03 -8.85
C GLY A 154 11.73 4.94 -10.32
N ILE A 155 12.41 4.08 -11.09
CA ILE A 155 12.10 3.81 -12.49
C ILE A 155 11.12 2.64 -12.56
N TYR A 156 9.99 2.85 -13.25
CA TYR A 156 8.94 1.83 -13.42
C TYR A 156 8.32 1.91 -14.82
N ALA A 157 7.67 0.82 -15.22
CA ALA A 157 6.84 0.77 -16.43
C ALA A 157 5.36 0.86 -16.04
N THR A 158 4.60 1.61 -16.80
CA THR A 158 3.13 1.65 -16.74
C THR A 158 2.53 0.49 -17.53
N ILE A 159 1.23 0.25 -17.39
CA ILE A 159 0.53 -0.86 -18.06
C ILE A 159 0.62 -0.79 -19.59
N ASP A 160 0.77 0.42 -20.18
CA ASP A 160 0.97 0.63 -21.62
C ASP A 160 2.44 0.47 -22.05
N GLY A 161 3.33 0.07 -21.14
CA GLY A 161 4.75 -0.12 -21.38
C GLY A 161 5.57 1.18 -21.44
N SER A 162 4.97 2.34 -21.17
CA SER A 162 5.72 3.60 -21.00
C SER A 162 6.54 3.56 -19.72
N MET A 163 7.73 4.15 -19.74
CA MET A 163 8.59 4.20 -18.55
C MET A 163 8.62 5.59 -17.97
N TYR A 164 8.61 5.68 -16.65
CA TYR A 164 8.65 6.92 -15.90
C TYR A 164 9.64 6.83 -14.74
N TYR A 165 9.97 8.00 -14.20
CA TYR A 165 10.71 8.12 -12.95
C TYR A 165 9.88 8.91 -11.94
N ALA A 166 9.77 8.34 -10.74
CA ALA A 166 9.23 9.02 -9.58
C ALA A 166 10.29 9.05 -8.47
N ASP A 167 10.26 10.08 -7.65
CA ASP A 167 11.12 10.18 -6.48
C ASP A 167 10.71 9.19 -5.37
N ASP A 168 11.39 9.26 -4.23
CA ASP A 168 11.13 8.38 -3.08
C ASP A 168 9.75 8.62 -2.44
N THR A 169 9.13 9.77 -2.71
CA THR A 169 7.74 10.05 -2.31
C THR A 169 6.73 9.48 -3.31
N GLY A 170 7.18 9.01 -4.46
CA GLY A 170 6.38 8.53 -5.57
C GLY A 170 5.87 9.63 -6.50
N GLU A 171 6.33 10.88 -6.32
CA GLU A 171 5.99 11.95 -7.25
C GLU A 171 6.72 11.78 -8.58
N VAL A 172 5.96 11.73 -9.68
CA VAL A 172 6.53 11.69 -11.04
C VAL A 172 7.26 12.99 -11.32
N ILE A 173 8.57 12.91 -11.54
CA ILE A 173 9.41 14.07 -11.80
C ILE A 173 9.21 14.54 -13.25
N ARG A 174 8.38 15.55 -13.43
CA ARG A 174 8.01 16.14 -14.73
C ARG A 174 8.98 17.27 -15.11
N LYS A 175 10.22 16.88 -15.37
CA LYS A 175 11.29 17.79 -15.80
C LYS A 175 12.24 17.04 -16.73
N ALA A 176 12.63 17.68 -17.83
CA ALA A 176 13.65 17.13 -18.72
C ALA A 176 15.00 17.09 -18.00
N GLN A 177 15.48 15.89 -17.67
CA GLN A 177 16.72 15.72 -16.91
C GLN A 177 17.31 14.32 -17.01
N TRP A 178 18.61 14.23 -16.74
CA TRP A 178 19.30 12.97 -16.50
C TRP A 178 18.96 12.42 -15.11
N ILE A 179 18.77 11.11 -15.05
CA ILE A 179 18.52 10.34 -13.82
C ILE A 179 19.58 9.26 -13.74
N THR A 180 20.17 9.06 -12.57
CA THR A 180 21.09 7.95 -12.32
C THR A 180 20.45 7.04 -11.27
N GLN A 181 20.25 5.77 -11.64
CA GLN A 181 19.72 4.75 -10.73
C GLN A 181 20.45 3.43 -10.99
N ASN A 182 20.92 2.77 -9.94
CA ASN A 182 21.64 1.50 -9.99
C ASN A 182 22.83 1.51 -10.97
N GLY A 183 23.60 2.61 -10.99
CA GLY A 183 24.74 2.80 -11.89
C GLY A 183 24.43 3.04 -13.36
N LYS A 184 23.16 3.06 -13.74
CA LYS A 184 22.69 3.35 -15.10
C LYS A 184 22.17 4.78 -15.20
N ARG A 185 22.31 5.37 -16.41
CA ARG A 185 21.81 6.72 -16.72
C ARG A 185 20.59 6.64 -17.61
N TYR A 186 19.59 7.44 -17.30
CA TYR A 186 18.33 7.56 -18.02
C TYR A 186 18.05 9.02 -18.31
N PHE A 187 17.27 9.32 -19.34
CA PHE A 187 16.84 10.69 -19.62
C PHE A 187 15.32 10.77 -19.68
N ALA A 188 14.75 11.63 -18.81
CA ALA A 188 13.33 11.93 -18.81
C ALA A 188 13.03 13.16 -19.69
N ASN A 189 11.87 13.17 -20.34
CA ASN A 189 11.33 14.36 -20.99
C ASN A 189 10.61 15.29 -19.98
N ALA A 190 10.02 16.37 -20.44
CA ALA A 190 9.33 17.34 -19.60
C ALA A 190 8.08 16.78 -18.91
N GLU A 191 7.51 15.69 -19.41
CA GLU A 191 6.37 14.98 -18.83
C GLU A 191 6.79 13.88 -17.84
N GLY A 192 8.10 13.68 -17.63
CA GLY A 192 8.67 12.65 -16.75
C GLY A 192 8.78 11.27 -17.40
N ARG A 193 8.47 11.15 -18.71
CA ARG A 193 8.59 9.91 -19.44
C ARG A 193 10.03 9.66 -19.87
N LEU A 194 10.55 8.45 -19.66
CA LEU A 194 11.90 8.07 -20.07
C LEU A 194 11.95 7.72 -21.55
N TYR A 195 12.99 8.16 -22.22
CA TYR A 195 13.29 7.74 -23.59
C TYR A 195 13.78 6.29 -23.60
N ARG A 196 13.37 5.54 -24.63
CA ARG A 196 13.82 4.15 -24.84
C ARG A 196 13.80 3.79 -26.32
N ASN A 197 14.66 2.84 -26.72
CA ASN A 197 14.78 2.33 -28.10
C ASN A 197 15.00 3.45 -29.13
N GLN A 198 15.73 4.51 -28.77
CA GLN A 198 15.95 5.64 -29.68
C GLN A 198 17.20 6.43 -29.36
N PHE A 199 17.69 7.16 -30.33
CA PHE A 199 18.70 8.18 -30.12
C PHE A 199 18.07 9.46 -29.58
N ILE A 200 18.78 10.10 -28.65
CA ILE A 200 18.50 11.45 -28.17
C ILE A 200 19.75 12.32 -28.35
N SER A 201 19.57 13.62 -28.57
CA SER A 201 20.66 14.60 -28.55
C SER A 201 20.56 15.49 -27.33
N PHE A 202 21.69 15.66 -26.66
CA PHE A 202 21.76 16.53 -25.49
C PHE A 202 23.09 17.33 -25.56
N GLY A 203 22.99 18.62 -25.79
CA GLY A 203 24.13 19.44 -26.11
C GLY A 203 24.80 18.95 -27.42
N PRO A 204 26.14 18.85 -27.47
CA PRO A 204 26.87 18.35 -28.63
C PRO A 204 26.88 16.83 -28.76
N HIS A 205 26.31 16.10 -27.77
CA HIS A 205 26.40 14.65 -27.69
C HIS A 205 25.10 13.96 -28.12
N ARG A 206 25.26 12.76 -28.69
CA ARG A 206 24.19 11.87 -29.07
C ARG A 206 24.26 10.60 -28.23
N TYR A 207 23.14 10.17 -27.69
CA TYR A 207 23.02 8.99 -26.82
C TYR A 207 21.99 8.04 -27.39
N TYR A 208 22.22 6.74 -27.31
CA TYR A 208 21.21 5.74 -27.58
C TYR A 208 20.61 5.24 -26.24
N MET A 209 19.30 5.37 -26.12
CA MET A 209 18.54 4.87 -24.98
C MET A 209 18.04 3.48 -25.33
N GLY A 210 18.52 2.45 -24.63
CA GLY A 210 18.19 1.06 -24.89
C GLY A 210 16.76 0.68 -24.58
N ALA A 211 16.43 -0.60 -24.72
CA ALA A 211 15.09 -1.12 -24.44
C ALA A 211 14.67 -0.97 -22.97
N ASP A 212 15.63 -0.99 -22.05
CA ASP A 212 15.43 -0.73 -20.62
C ASP A 212 15.41 0.76 -20.27
N GLY A 213 15.53 1.65 -21.26
CA GLY A 213 15.59 3.11 -21.11
C GLY A 213 16.94 3.64 -20.67
N SER A 214 17.95 2.82 -20.42
CA SER A 214 19.28 3.29 -20.03
C SER A 214 20.10 3.75 -21.25
N ALA A 215 20.96 4.75 -21.02
CA ALA A 215 21.96 5.14 -22.00
C ALA A 215 22.95 3.99 -22.21
N GLN A 216 23.11 3.57 -23.46
CA GLN A 216 24.02 2.48 -23.80
C GLN A 216 25.46 2.98 -23.88
N THR A 217 26.41 2.10 -23.54
CA THR A 217 27.86 2.33 -23.61
C THR A 217 28.55 1.10 -24.19
N GLY A 218 29.75 1.30 -24.77
CA GLY A 218 30.45 0.22 -25.46
C GLY A 218 29.79 -0.18 -26.76
N ILE A 219 29.90 -1.45 -27.16
CA ILE A 219 29.29 -1.98 -28.40
C ILE A 219 27.87 -2.42 -28.11
N PHE A 220 26.90 -1.91 -28.86
CA PHE A 220 25.48 -2.27 -28.71
C PHE A 220 24.76 -2.32 -30.05
N ALA A 221 23.68 -3.09 -30.14
CA ALA A 221 22.76 -3.07 -31.27
C ALA A 221 21.62 -2.06 -31.01
N ALA A 222 21.33 -1.21 -31.96
CA ALA A 222 20.14 -0.36 -31.95
C ALA A 222 18.90 -1.16 -32.38
N ASN A 223 17.71 -0.58 -32.21
CA ASN A 223 16.43 -1.25 -32.50
C ASN A 223 16.25 -1.62 -33.99
N ASP A 224 16.99 -0.96 -34.90
CA ASP A 224 17.05 -1.27 -36.31
C ASP A 224 18.04 -2.40 -36.66
N GLY A 225 18.70 -2.99 -35.69
CA GLY A 225 19.73 -4.04 -35.83
C GLY A 225 21.12 -3.51 -36.16
N SER A 226 21.31 -2.21 -36.33
CA SER A 226 22.62 -1.61 -36.57
C SER A 226 23.49 -1.64 -35.31
N MET A 227 24.79 -1.91 -35.50
CA MET A 227 25.76 -1.92 -34.40
C MET A 227 26.41 -0.53 -34.24
N TYR A 228 26.54 -0.10 -33.01
CA TYR A 228 27.16 1.16 -32.61
C TYR A 228 28.16 0.96 -31.48
N TYR A 229 29.03 1.97 -31.33
CA TYR A 229 29.94 2.08 -30.19
C TYR A 229 29.77 3.47 -29.54
N ALA A 230 29.64 3.53 -28.22
CA ALA A 230 29.53 4.74 -27.42
C ALA A 230 30.37 4.69 -26.14
#